data_beacfa0fcba8921dcc2009b0b3c76cf5
#
_entry.id   beacfa0fcba8921dcc2009b0b3c76cf5
#
_cell.length_a   1.000
_cell.length_b   1.000
_cell.length_c   1.000
_cell.angle_alpha   90.00
_cell.angle_beta   90.00
_cell.angle_gamma   90.00
#
_symmetry.space_group_name_H-M   'P 1'
#
loop_
_entity.id
_entity.type
_entity.pdbx_description
1 polymer ?
#
loop_
_entity_poly.entity_id
_entity_poly.type
_entity_poly.pdbx_seq_one_letter_code
_entity_poly.pdbx_strand_id
1 'polypeptide(L)'
;VSLMLLSGSCFASRKLLVFLIDGFRYDYMDDLQNLPGFKEIMDNGVKVDYMTPDFPSLSYPNYYSLMTGRYCEVHQMTGNYMWDQGSLKEFLIGINPDSRLPMWWDGSEPIWVTMQKLGKKVFMYYWPGCEVEILGVRPSFCEEYVYNPTERNLTDSIERALDGLRSGRADMAAVYYEKIDVEGHHYGPMSSQVKTAVQRLDNAFQVLNQNIKDKNLSDELNVIMFSDHGMTEIKWMEKVIELVTYINMSDVVKMMDRGPVVSLWPKQAKYEEVYRALSSVRNMNVYRRNQVPDRFHYKGGKFVSSLTLVADPGWFITESKSKLPFWQNSSSPEPQGWQHGWHGYDNEFVDMRGFFLAQGPDFKRNVRAAPIRAVDVYNLMCRTLGILPLPNNGSWSRVEYLLSGSVGLAWPSPLRALGLLALVLSLQA
;
A
#
# COMPACT_ATOMS: atom_id res chain seq x y z
N VAL A 1 -1.41 -54.80 6.16
CA VAL A 1 -0.88 -53.47 5.85
C VAL A 1 -2.07 -52.69 5.29
N SER A 2 -2.70 -51.91 6.16
CA SER A 2 -3.85 -51.07 5.81
C SER A 2 -3.31 -49.70 5.29
N LEU A 3 -3.46 -49.48 3.99
CA LEU A 3 -3.22 -48.16 3.41
C LEU A 3 -4.30 -47.21 3.94
N MET A 4 -3.99 -46.37 4.91
CA MET A 4 -4.79 -45.17 5.20
C MET A 4 -4.61 -44.20 4.03
N LEU A 5 -5.56 -44.16 3.14
CA LEU A 5 -5.75 -43.07 2.21
C LEU A 5 -6.02 -41.81 3.05
N LEU A 6 -5.01 -40.98 3.23
CA LEU A 6 -5.17 -39.60 3.65
C LEU A 6 -6.00 -38.92 2.55
N SER A 7 -7.31 -38.85 2.75
CA SER A 7 -8.16 -37.94 2.00
C SER A 7 -7.76 -36.53 2.35
N GLY A 8 -6.73 -36.03 1.69
CA GLY A 8 -6.47 -34.59 1.65
C GLY A 8 -7.69 -33.97 1.00
N SER A 9 -8.52 -33.30 1.79
CA SER A 9 -9.55 -32.42 1.26
C SER A 9 -8.82 -31.39 0.38
N CYS A 10 -8.90 -31.62 -0.93
CA CYS A 10 -8.48 -30.66 -1.93
C CYS A 10 -9.43 -29.48 -1.79
N PHE A 11 -9.07 -28.51 -0.98
CA PHE A 11 -9.78 -27.25 -0.95
C PHE A 11 -9.64 -26.64 -2.34
N ALA A 12 -10.75 -26.44 -3.04
CA ALA A 12 -10.75 -25.68 -4.27
C ALA A 12 -10.10 -24.33 -3.97
N SER A 13 -8.99 -24.03 -4.65
CA SER A 13 -8.33 -22.74 -4.55
C SER A 13 -9.33 -21.67 -4.92
N ARG A 14 -9.70 -20.81 -3.96
CA ARG A 14 -10.61 -19.72 -4.21
C ARG A 14 -9.92 -18.64 -5.01
N LYS A 15 -10.71 -17.83 -5.69
CA LYS A 15 -10.24 -16.68 -6.47
C LYS A 15 -10.20 -15.45 -5.61
N LEU A 16 -9.29 -14.55 -5.91
CA LEU A 16 -9.14 -13.31 -5.16
C LEU A 16 -9.11 -12.11 -6.12
N LEU A 17 -9.96 -11.13 -5.83
CA LEU A 17 -9.92 -9.80 -6.45
C LEU A 17 -9.52 -8.77 -5.38
N VAL A 18 -8.47 -8.01 -5.66
CA VAL A 18 -7.93 -7.01 -4.74
C VAL A 18 -8.07 -5.62 -5.34
N PHE A 19 -8.53 -4.67 -4.53
CA PHE A 19 -8.54 -3.25 -4.87
C PHE A 19 -7.64 -2.47 -3.93
N LEU A 20 -6.75 -1.67 -4.50
CA LEU A 20 -6.07 -0.60 -3.79
C LEU A 20 -6.66 0.73 -4.27
N ILE A 21 -7.30 1.43 -3.35
CA ILE A 21 -7.87 2.77 -3.57
C ILE A 21 -6.98 3.77 -2.86
N ASP A 22 -6.11 4.41 -3.62
CA ASP A 22 -5.09 5.32 -3.11
C ASP A 22 -5.70 6.49 -2.33
N GLY A 23 -5.11 6.83 -1.19
CA GLY A 23 -5.47 7.98 -0.38
C GLY A 23 -6.86 7.93 0.27
N PHE A 24 -7.53 6.77 0.24
CA PHE A 24 -8.87 6.64 0.81
C PHE A 24 -8.80 6.57 2.35
N ARG A 25 -9.09 7.69 3.02
CA ARG A 25 -9.06 7.78 4.47
C ARG A 25 -10.18 6.95 5.11
N TYR A 26 -9.89 6.37 6.26
CA TYR A 26 -10.74 5.40 6.96
C TYR A 26 -12.19 5.88 7.22
N ASP A 27 -12.41 7.18 7.34
CA ASP A 27 -13.71 7.81 7.66
C ASP A 27 -14.53 8.27 6.43
N TYR A 28 -14.00 8.11 5.20
CA TYR A 28 -14.72 8.53 3.99
C TYR A 28 -16.01 7.74 3.72
N MET A 29 -16.19 6.60 4.36
CA MET A 29 -17.40 5.77 4.26
C MET A 29 -18.43 6.02 5.36
N ASP A 30 -18.28 7.04 6.20
CA ASP A 30 -19.15 7.21 7.36
C ASP A 30 -20.61 7.52 6.95
N ASP A 31 -20.84 8.11 5.77
CA ASP A 31 -22.17 8.27 5.19
C ASP A 31 -22.56 7.11 4.25
N LEU A 32 -22.69 5.91 4.83
CA LEU A 32 -23.07 4.71 4.07
C LEU A 32 -24.47 4.72 3.47
N GLN A 33 -25.37 5.63 3.89
CA GLN A 33 -26.71 5.74 3.32
C GLN A 33 -26.67 6.24 1.88
N ASN A 34 -25.67 7.07 1.56
CA ASN A 34 -25.44 7.59 0.22
C ASN A 34 -24.42 6.76 -0.58
N LEU A 35 -23.98 5.63 -0.03
CA LEU A 35 -22.96 4.76 -0.60
C LEU A 35 -23.45 3.29 -0.63
N PRO A 36 -24.48 2.98 -1.44
CA PRO A 36 -25.10 1.64 -1.45
C PRO A 36 -24.15 0.53 -1.90
N GLY A 37 -23.18 0.81 -2.77
CA GLY A 37 -22.15 -0.15 -3.19
C GLY A 37 -21.25 -0.58 -2.06
N PHE A 38 -20.70 0.36 -1.32
CA PHE A 38 -19.93 0.10 -0.11
C PHE A 38 -20.77 -0.57 0.98
N LYS A 39 -22.02 -0.09 1.16
CA LYS A 39 -22.93 -0.66 2.14
C LYS A 39 -23.20 -2.12 1.87
N GLU A 40 -23.46 -2.52 0.63
CA GLU A 40 -23.66 -3.90 0.25
C GLU A 40 -22.44 -4.78 0.54
N ILE A 41 -21.22 -4.27 0.26
CA ILE A 41 -19.98 -4.97 0.56
C ILE A 41 -19.86 -5.19 2.08
N MET A 42 -20.14 -4.17 2.87
CA MET A 42 -20.09 -4.25 4.33
C MET A 42 -21.13 -5.20 4.90
N ASP A 43 -22.38 -5.15 4.41
CA ASP A 43 -23.46 -6.04 4.87
C ASP A 43 -23.15 -7.53 4.57
N ASN A 44 -22.43 -7.79 3.49
CA ASN A 44 -22.02 -9.14 3.08
C ASN A 44 -20.60 -9.54 3.50
N GLY A 45 -19.91 -8.68 4.22
CA GLY A 45 -18.50 -8.88 4.55
C GLY A 45 -18.07 -8.27 5.88
N VAL A 46 -16.83 -7.86 5.93
CA VAL A 46 -16.19 -7.29 7.11
C VAL A 46 -15.64 -5.89 6.80
N LYS A 47 -15.80 -4.96 7.75
CA LYS A 47 -15.16 -3.64 7.77
C LYS A 47 -14.33 -3.54 9.04
N VAL A 48 -13.07 -3.15 8.97
CA VAL A 48 -12.29 -2.77 10.15
C VAL A 48 -12.52 -1.29 10.49
N ASP A 49 -12.33 -0.91 11.75
CA ASP A 49 -12.48 0.50 12.16
C ASP A 49 -11.51 1.40 11.40
N TYR A 50 -10.27 0.96 11.27
CA TYR A 50 -9.25 1.60 10.42
C TYR A 50 -8.07 0.65 10.20
N MET A 51 -7.25 0.99 9.21
CA MET A 51 -5.98 0.32 8.95
C MET A 51 -4.82 1.30 9.14
N THR A 52 -3.87 0.97 10.00
CA THR A 52 -2.66 1.76 10.21
C THR A 52 -1.65 1.45 9.09
N PRO A 53 -1.22 2.46 8.32
CA PRO A 53 -0.21 2.26 7.28
C PRO A 53 1.17 2.00 7.86
N ASP A 54 2.13 1.62 7.02
CA ASP A 54 3.55 1.63 7.34
C ASP A 54 4.08 3.07 7.39
N PHE A 55 5.24 3.27 8.02
CA PHE A 55 5.95 4.56 7.97
C PHE A 55 7.06 4.52 6.89
N PRO A 56 7.21 5.58 6.12
CA PRO A 56 6.32 6.74 6.02
C PRO A 56 4.96 6.37 5.40
N SER A 57 3.90 7.11 5.76
CA SER A 57 2.55 6.88 5.23
C SER A 57 2.43 7.42 3.79
N LEU A 58 3.31 6.92 2.93
CA LEU A 58 3.45 7.22 1.50
C LEU A 58 3.02 6.01 0.66
N SER A 59 2.69 6.28 -0.60
CA SER A 59 2.11 5.29 -1.51
C SER A 59 3.02 4.09 -1.75
N TYR A 60 4.22 4.27 -2.30
CA TYR A 60 5.09 3.16 -2.67
C TYR A 60 5.54 2.28 -1.49
N PRO A 61 5.95 2.82 -0.32
CA PRO A 61 6.20 1.99 0.85
C PRO A 61 5.00 1.12 1.21
N ASN A 62 3.78 1.68 1.19
CA ASN A 62 2.57 0.97 1.57
C ASN A 62 2.07 -0.01 0.50
N TYR A 63 2.21 0.30 -0.80
CA TYR A 63 1.93 -0.69 -1.85
C TYR A 63 2.71 -1.98 -1.60
N TYR A 64 3.97 -1.83 -1.20
CA TYR A 64 4.85 -2.97 -1.01
C TYR A 64 4.65 -3.66 0.35
N SER A 65 4.36 -2.89 1.42
CA SER A 65 4.00 -3.46 2.72
C SER A 65 2.72 -4.31 2.64
N LEU A 66 1.70 -3.84 1.92
CA LEU A 66 0.44 -4.57 1.70
C LEU A 66 0.67 -5.90 0.96
N MET A 67 1.53 -5.91 -0.05
CA MET A 67 1.73 -7.06 -0.95
C MET A 67 2.84 -8.02 -0.50
N THR A 68 3.63 -7.65 0.51
CA THR A 68 4.72 -8.49 1.07
C THR A 68 4.48 -8.88 2.53
N GLY A 69 3.61 -8.17 3.24
CA GLY A 69 3.43 -8.30 4.69
C GLY A 69 4.62 -7.81 5.49
N ARG A 70 5.53 -7.03 4.91
CA ARG A 70 6.78 -6.59 5.54
C ARG A 70 6.81 -5.08 5.68
N TYR A 71 7.53 -4.60 6.68
CA TYR A 71 7.81 -3.18 6.84
C TYR A 71 8.85 -2.68 5.84
N CYS A 72 8.85 -1.38 5.56
CA CYS A 72 9.69 -0.77 4.54
C CYS A 72 11.20 -0.98 4.77
N GLU A 73 11.67 -1.07 5.99
CA GLU A 73 13.07 -1.40 6.28
C GLU A 73 13.48 -2.81 5.85
N VAL A 74 12.50 -3.71 5.62
CA VAL A 74 12.73 -5.08 5.15
C VAL A 74 12.56 -5.17 3.64
N HIS A 75 11.47 -4.64 3.08
CA HIS A 75 11.25 -4.69 1.64
C HIS A 75 12.00 -3.60 0.86
N GLN A 76 12.60 -2.63 1.53
CA GLN A 76 13.49 -1.60 1.01
C GLN A 76 12.83 -0.46 0.20
N MET A 77 11.52 -0.49 -0.02
CA MET A 77 10.80 0.64 -0.60
C MET A 77 10.51 1.65 0.52
N THR A 78 11.41 2.61 0.72
CA THR A 78 11.41 3.50 1.89
C THR A 78 10.82 4.89 1.62
N GLY A 79 10.37 5.15 0.40
CA GLY A 79 9.76 6.43 0.02
C GLY A 79 9.28 6.45 -1.41
N ASN A 80 8.55 7.50 -1.77
CA ASN A 80 8.14 7.77 -3.14
C ASN A 80 9.31 8.34 -3.98
N TYR A 81 10.35 8.83 -3.30
CA TYR A 81 11.60 9.33 -3.87
C TYR A 81 12.76 8.76 -3.07
N MET A 82 13.61 7.99 -3.72
CA MET A 82 14.76 7.35 -3.07
C MET A 82 16.04 7.60 -3.87
N TRP A 83 17.16 7.57 -3.19
CA TRP A 83 18.48 7.71 -3.79
C TRP A 83 19.42 6.62 -3.28
N ASP A 84 20.07 5.93 -4.21
CA ASP A 84 21.15 5.01 -3.88
C ASP A 84 22.50 5.71 -4.06
N GLN A 85 23.15 6.00 -2.95
CA GLN A 85 24.43 6.69 -2.94
C GLN A 85 25.55 5.90 -3.65
N GLY A 86 25.46 4.56 -3.65
CA GLY A 86 26.47 3.72 -4.27
C GLY A 86 26.46 3.73 -5.79
N SER A 87 25.27 3.65 -6.38
CA SER A 87 25.07 3.64 -7.83
C SER A 87 24.70 5.01 -8.41
N LEU A 88 24.42 6.00 -7.57
CA LEU A 88 23.92 7.34 -7.91
C LEU A 88 22.55 7.30 -8.64
N LYS A 89 21.81 6.20 -8.52
CA LYS A 89 20.49 6.03 -9.11
C LYS A 89 19.43 6.68 -8.25
N GLU A 90 18.35 7.13 -8.91
CA GLU A 90 17.22 7.77 -8.27
C GLU A 90 15.93 7.01 -8.59
N PHE A 91 15.13 6.76 -7.57
CA PHE A 91 13.74 6.38 -7.72
C PHE A 91 12.90 7.65 -7.62
N LEU A 92 12.20 8.01 -8.69
CA LEU A 92 11.30 9.16 -8.72
C LEU A 92 9.91 8.64 -9.07
N ILE A 93 8.94 8.89 -8.21
CA ILE A 93 7.57 8.38 -8.33
C ILE A 93 7.05 8.40 -9.78
N GLY A 94 6.93 7.22 -10.38
CA GLY A 94 6.36 6.98 -11.71
C GLY A 94 7.00 7.70 -12.91
N ILE A 95 8.09 8.45 -12.74
CA ILE A 95 8.55 9.42 -13.73
C ILE A 95 9.78 8.95 -14.51
N ASN A 96 10.76 8.34 -13.87
CA ASN A 96 12.02 8.04 -14.54
C ASN A 96 12.22 6.55 -14.84
N PRO A 97 13.01 6.22 -15.88
CA PRO A 97 13.30 4.81 -16.23
C PRO A 97 13.98 4.04 -15.09
N ASP A 98 14.75 4.73 -14.23
CA ASP A 98 15.45 4.12 -13.11
C ASP A 98 14.48 3.55 -12.07
N SER A 99 13.25 4.07 -11.93
CA SER A 99 12.23 3.53 -11.01
C SER A 99 11.80 2.10 -11.37
N ARG A 100 12.02 1.66 -12.60
CA ARG A 100 11.76 0.29 -13.06
C ARG A 100 12.91 -0.68 -12.81
N LEU A 101 14.03 -0.22 -12.25
CA LEU A 101 15.17 -1.10 -11.94
C LEU A 101 14.82 -2.05 -10.80
N PRO A 102 15.07 -3.36 -10.95
CA PRO A 102 14.80 -4.37 -9.93
C PRO A 102 15.43 -4.07 -8.56
N MET A 103 16.55 -3.35 -8.53
CA MET A 103 17.25 -3.01 -7.30
C MET A 103 16.41 -2.31 -6.21
N TRP A 104 15.32 -1.64 -6.62
CA TRP A 104 14.38 -0.99 -5.71
C TRP A 104 13.34 -1.96 -5.16
N TRP A 105 13.00 -3.01 -5.94
CA TRP A 105 11.89 -3.91 -5.71
C TRP A 105 12.30 -5.29 -5.16
N ASP A 106 13.53 -5.71 -5.40
CA ASP A 106 14.03 -7.06 -5.06
C ASP A 106 14.25 -7.29 -3.55
N GLY A 107 14.01 -6.29 -2.70
CA GLY A 107 14.17 -6.40 -1.25
C GLY A 107 13.21 -7.39 -0.58
N SER A 108 12.09 -7.68 -1.21
CA SER A 108 11.13 -8.70 -0.76
C SER A 108 10.31 -9.23 -1.93
N GLU A 109 9.79 -10.45 -1.76
CA GLU A 109 8.94 -11.11 -2.75
C GLU A 109 7.47 -10.71 -2.55
N PRO A 110 6.84 -9.96 -3.47
CA PRO A 110 5.42 -9.65 -3.38
C PRO A 110 4.55 -10.86 -3.77
N ILE A 111 3.30 -10.86 -3.30
CA ILE A 111 2.38 -12.00 -3.45
C ILE A 111 2.20 -12.45 -4.91
N TRP A 112 2.19 -11.52 -5.88
CA TRP A 112 2.06 -11.90 -7.30
C TRP A 112 3.26 -12.67 -7.83
N VAL A 113 4.46 -12.42 -7.32
CA VAL A 113 5.67 -13.19 -7.66
C VAL A 113 5.58 -14.60 -7.07
N THR A 114 5.17 -14.73 -5.80
CA THR A 114 4.93 -16.04 -5.17
C THR A 114 3.90 -16.85 -5.94
N MET A 115 2.78 -16.23 -6.33
CA MET A 115 1.73 -16.86 -7.12
C MET A 115 2.27 -17.41 -8.45
N GLN A 116 3.03 -16.60 -9.19
CA GLN A 116 3.63 -17.01 -10.46
C GLN A 116 4.63 -18.17 -10.29
N LYS A 117 5.45 -18.14 -9.24
CA LYS A 117 6.38 -19.26 -8.91
C LYS A 117 5.63 -20.57 -8.59
N LEU A 118 4.42 -20.46 -8.06
CA LEU A 118 3.52 -21.60 -7.80
C LEU A 118 2.71 -22.03 -9.04
N GLY A 119 2.97 -21.47 -10.21
CA GLY A 119 2.25 -21.76 -11.45
C GLY A 119 0.83 -21.18 -11.52
N LYS A 120 0.48 -20.29 -10.57
CA LYS A 120 -0.80 -19.57 -10.55
C LYS A 120 -0.70 -18.28 -11.33
N LYS A 121 -1.83 -17.80 -11.88
CA LYS A 121 -1.87 -16.65 -12.79
C LYS A 121 -2.43 -15.42 -12.10
N VAL A 122 -1.73 -14.30 -12.26
CA VAL A 122 -2.10 -13.00 -11.69
C VAL A 122 -2.27 -11.97 -12.79
N PHE A 123 -3.41 -11.27 -12.79
CA PHE A 123 -3.70 -10.14 -13.67
C PHE A 123 -3.71 -8.85 -12.86
N MET A 124 -2.97 -7.85 -13.29
CA MET A 124 -2.84 -6.59 -12.59
C MET A 124 -3.18 -5.41 -13.52
N TYR A 125 -3.96 -4.49 -12.99
CA TYR A 125 -4.47 -3.33 -13.74
C TYR A 125 -4.02 -2.05 -13.05
N TYR A 126 -3.21 -1.25 -13.74
CA TYR A 126 -2.64 0.03 -13.30
C TYR A 126 -1.81 -0.05 -12.01
N TRP A 127 -1.56 -1.24 -11.49
CA TRP A 127 -0.86 -1.43 -10.22
C TRP A 127 0.61 -1.04 -10.34
N PRO A 128 1.10 -0.02 -9.60
CA PRO A 128 2.49 0.40 -9.67
C PRO A 128 3.44 -0.75 -9.32
N GLY A 129 4.41 -1.00 -10.20
CA GLY A 129 5.38 -2.08 -10.03
C GLY A 129 5.02 -3.38 -10.78
N CYS A 130 3.80 -3.53 -11.32
CA CYS A 130 3.45 -4.73 -12.10
C CYS A 130 4.27 -4.83 -13.40
N GLU A 131 4.76 -3.72 -13.90
CA GLU A 131 5.64 -3.62 -15.08
C GLU A 131 7.10 -3.99 -14.81
N VAL A 132 7.48 -4.13 -13.55
CA VAL A 132 8.86 -4.45 -13.15
C VAL A 132 9.04 -5.96 -13.07
N GLU A 133 10.18 -6.44 -13.57
CA GLU A 133 10.60 -7.82 -13.36
C GLU A 133 11.25 -7.93 -11.97
N ILE A 134 10.46 -8.43 -10.99
CA ILE A 134 10.88 -8.54 -9.60
C ILE A 134 11.34 -9.97 -9.34
N LEU A 135 12.57 -10.12 -8.84
CA LEU A 135 13.20 -11.43 -8.62
C LEU A 135 13.09 -12.34 -9.86
N GLY A 136 13.22 -11.76 -11.06
CA GLY A 136 13.14 -12.47 -12.33
C GLY A 136 11.72 -12.87 -12.77
N VAL A 137 10.67 -12.32 -12.13
CA VAL A 137 9.27 -12.72 -12.38
C VAL A 137 8.39 -11.51 -12.65
N ARG A 138 7.48 -11.65 -13.61
CA ARG A 138 6.39 -10.71 -13.91
C ARG A 138 5.03 -11.36 -13.69
N PRO A 139 3.97 -10.60 -13.41
CA PRO A 139 2.61 -11.13 -13.43
C PRO A 139 2.23 -11.64 -14.82
N SER A 140 1.22 -12.52 -14.90
CA SER A 140 0.73 -13.07 -16.18
C SER A 140 0.16 -12.00 -17.11
N PHE A 141 -0.38 -10.94 -16.54
CA PHE A 141 -0.87 -9.76 -17.24
C PHE A 141 -0.64 -8.52 -16.38
N CYS A 142 -0.15 -7.46 -16.99
CA CYS A 142 0.01 -6.14 -16.38
C CYS A 142 -0.47 -5.07 -17.37
N GLU A 143 -1.51 -4.33 -16.98
CA GLU A 143 -1.81 -3.03 -17.55
C GLU A 143 -1.00 -2.00 -16.79
N GLU A 144 -0.03 -1.37 -17.46
CA GLU A 144 0.93 -0.48 -16.81
C GLU A 144 0.23 0.74 -16.19
N TYR A 145 0.81 1.26 -15.11
CA TYR A 145 0.34 2.46 -14.45
C TYR A 145 0.25 3.65 -15.41
N VAL A 146 -0.85 4.37 -15.32
CA VAL A 146 -1.04 5.69 -15.90
C VAL A 146 -1.51 6.65 -14.81
N TYR A 147 -1.09 7.91 -14.87
CA TYR A 147 -1.51 8.90 -13.90
C TYR A 147 -3.02 9.17 -14.02
N ASN A 148 -3.71 9.17 -12.89
CA ASN A 148 -5.12 9.51 -12.72
C ASN A 148 -6.05 8.73 -13.67
N PRO A 149 -6.12 7.39 -13.56
CA PRO A 149 -6.98 6.57 -14.40
C PRO A 149 -8.44 7.02 -14.24
N THR A 150 -9.17 7.04 -15.36
CA THR A 150 -10.56 7.45 -15.39
C THR A 150 -11.50 6.42 -14.75
N GLU A 151 -12.73 6.83 -14.42
CA GLU A 151 -13.78 5.89 -13.97
C GLU A 151 -14.04 4.77 -14.98
N ARG A 152 -13.95 5.08 -16.29
CA ARG A 152 -14.05 4.07 -17.34
C ARG A 152 -12.90 3.07 -17.28
N ASN A 153 -11.67 3.54 -17.06
CA ASN A 153 -10.54 2.63 -16.84
C ASN A 153 -10.79 1.69 -15.66
N LEU A 154 -11.35 2.20 -14.56
CA LEU A 154 -11.71 1.38 -13.40
C LEU A 154 -12.79 0.34 -13.75
N THR A 155 -13.90 0.74 -14.36
CA THR A 155 -14.99 -0.18 -14.71
C THR A 155 -14.57 -1.23 -15.74
N ASP A 156 -13.79 -0.84 -16.76
CA ASP A 156 -13.24 -1.76 -17.75
C ASP A 156 -12.26 -2.76 -17.09
N SER A 157 -11.46 -2.32 -16.13
CA SER A 157 -10.58 -3.20 -15.35
C SER A 157 -11.35 -4.20 -14.50
N ILE A 158 -12.42 -3.75 -13.83
CA ILE A 158 -13.31 -4.63 -13.05
C ILE A 158 -13.89 -5.73 -13.92
N GLU A 159 -14.45 -5.37 -15.09
CA GLU A 159 -15.04 -6.32 -16.01
C GLU A 159 -14.01 -7.35 -16.50
N ARG A 160 -12.86 -6.90 -16.98
CA ARG A 160 -11.77 -7.75 -17.48
C ARG A 160 -11.18 -8.65 -16.39
N ALA A 161 -11.06 -8.13 -15.15
CA ALA A 161 -10.61 -8.90 -14.00
C ALA A 161 -11.59 -10.03 -13.67
N LEU A 162 -12.90 -9.73 -13.60
CA LEU A 162 -13.94 -10.73 -13.34
C LEU A 162 -14.02 -11.78 -14.44
N ASP A 163 -13.88 -11.41 -15.71
CA ASP A 163 -13.84 -12.35 -16.85
C ASP A 163 -12.59 -13.24 -16.82
N GLY A 164 -11.45 -12.69 -16.43
CA GLY A 164 -10.21 -13.44 -16.22
C GLY A 164 -10.35 -14.49 -15.12
N LEU A 165 -10.91 -14.07 -13.98
CA LEU A 165 -11.17 -14.94 -12.83
C LEU A 165 -12.22 -16.01 -13.16
N ARG A 166 -13.36 -15.63 -13.76
CA ARG A 166 -14.42 -16.57 -14.15
C ARG A 166 -13.94 -17.65 -15.12
N SER A 167 -13.17 -17.24 -16.12
CA SER A 167 -12.67 -18.17 -17.15
C SER A 167 -11.48 -19.03 -16.70
N GLY A 168 -10.96 -18.85 -15.49
CA GLY A 168 -9.77 -19.54 -15.00
C GLY A 168 -8.47 -19.08 -15.65
N ARG A 169 -8.47 -17.97 -16.40
CA ARG A 169 -7.27 -17.33 -16.94
C ARG A 169 -6.46 -16.59 -15.87
N ALA A 170 -7.11 -16.26 -14.74
CA ALA A 170 -6.48 -15.70 -13.56
C ALA A 170 -6.97 -16.41 -12.29
N ASP A 171 -6.08 -16.60 -11.33
CA ASP A 171 -6.37 -17.05 -9.96
C ASP A 171 -6.54 -15.85 -9.03
N MET A 172 -5.81 -14.77 -9.31
CA MET A 172 -5.86 -13.50 -8.60
C MET A 172 -5.90 -12.35 -9.61
N ALA A 173 -6.67 -11.32 -9.31
CA ALA A 173 -6.60 -10.04 -10.00
C ALA A 173 -6.44 -8.90 -9.01
N ALA A 174 -5.69 -7.87 -9.41
CA ALA A 174 -5.44 -6.68 -8.59
C ALA A 174 -5.70 -5.42 -9.42
N VAL A 175 -6.47 -4.49 -8.88
CA VAL A 175 -6.86 -3.23 -9.52
C VAL A 175 -6.44 -2.06 -8.64
N TYR A 176 -5.74 -1.10 -9.23
CA TYR A 176 -5.33 0.14 -8.58
C TYR A 176 -6.16 1.32 -9.09
N TYR A 177 -6.53 2.23 -8.19
CA TYR A 177 -7.26 3.44 -8.51
C TYR A 177 -6.90 4.58 -7.57
N GLU A 178 -6.48 5.74 -8.12
CA GLU A 178 -5.91 6.86 -7.35
C GLU A 178 -6.73 8.14 -7.37
N LYS A 179 -7.93 8.14 -7.95
CA LYS A 179 -8.73 9.37 -8.09
C LYS A 179 -9.02 10.05 -6.75
N ILE A 180 -9.21 9.26 -5.69
CA ILE A 180 -9.50 9.78 -4.35
C ILE A 180 -8.29 10.56 -3.81
N ASP A 181 -7.09 10.02 -3.97
CA ASP A 181 -5.83 10.65 -3.58
C ASP A 181 -5.61 11.96 -4.34
N VAL A 182 -5.77 11.94 -5.66
CA VAL A 182 -5.62 13.13 -6.53
C VAL A 182 -6.56 14.25 -6.09
N GLU A 183 -7.82 13.96 -5.85
CA GLU A 183 -8.79 14.96 -5.37
C GLU A 183 -8.46 15.44 -3.95
N GLY A 184 -7.97 14.53 -3.10
CA GLY A 184 -7.48 14.86 -1.76
C GLY A 184 -6.32 15.84 -1.78
N HIS A 185 -5.35 15.63 -2.65
CA HIS A 185 -4.24 16.56 -2.85
C HIS A 185 -4.69 17.91 -3.38
N HIS A 186 -5.55 17.92 -4.40
CA HIS A 186 -5.94 19.15 -5.07
C HIS A 186 -6.85 20.02 -4.24
N TYR A 187 -7.81 19.44 -3.52
CA TYR A 187 -8.90 20.17 -2.87
C TYR A 187 -9.00 19.96 -1.36
N GLY A 188 -8.20 19.04 -0.81
CA GLY A 188 -8.23 18.69 0.60
C GLY A 188 -9.17 17.51 0.92
N PRO A 189 -8.91 16.82 2.03
CA PRO A 189 -9.57 15.55 2.37
C PRO A 189 -11.08 15.65 2.59
N MET A 190 -11.58 16.83 3.03
CA MET A 190 -13.01 17.04 3.33
C MET A 190 -13.76 17.78 2.23
N SER A 191 -13.15 17.93 1.05
CA SER A 191 -13.72 18.69 -0.07
C SER A 191 -14.92 17.98 -0.70
N SER A 192 -15.76 18.79 -1.39
CA SER A 192 -16.87 18.25 -2.19
C SER A 192 -16.37 17.39 -3.35
N GLN A 193 -15.18 17.66 -3.85
CA GLN A 193 -14.54 16.87 -4.92
C GLN A 193 -14.19 15.47 -4.45
N VAL A 194 -13.60 15.32 -3.27
CA VAL A 194 -13.36 14.00 -2.65
C VAL A 194 -14.68 13.27 -2.43
N LYS A 195 -15.70 13.92 -1.87
CA LYS A 195 -17.04 13.32 -1.68
C LYS A 195 -17.64 12.84 -3.00
N THR A 196 -17.53 13.65 -4.06
CA THR A 196 -18.01 13.28 -5.39
C THR A 196 -17.23 12.07 -5.95
N ALA A 197 -15.90 12.05 -5.78
CA ALA A 197 -15.07 10.93 -6.22
C ALA A 197 -15.42 9.63 -5.47
N VAL A 198 -15.70 9.70 -4.17
CA VAL A 198 -16.17 8.55 -3.37
C VAL A 198 -17.52 8.05 -3.86
N GLN A 199 -18.48 8.94 -4.16
CA GLN A 199 -19.78 8.54 -4.73
C GLN A 199 -19.66 7.87 -6.09
N ARG A 200 -18.75 8.35 -6.94
CA ARG A 200 -18.49 7.72 -8.25
C ARG A 200 -17.81 6.36 -8.12
N LEU A 201 -16.89 6.23 -7.16
CA LEU A 201 -16.31 4.93 -6.82
C LEU A 201 -17.38 3.95 -6.32
N ASP A 202 -18.32 4.43 -5.49
CA ASP A 202 -19.45 3.63 -5.01
C ASP A 202 -20.30 3.10 -6.17
N ASN A 203 -20.57 3.92 -7.19
CA ASN A 203 -21.28 3.47 -8.39
C ASN A 203 -20.53 2.35 -9.11
N ALA A 204 -19.20 2.42 -9.20
CA ALA A 204 -18.39 1.34 -9.76
C ALA A 204 -18.50 0.06 -8.92
N PHE A 205 -18.59 0.17 -7.60
CA PHE A 205 -18.75 -0.99 -6.71
C PHE A 205 -20.17 -1.56 -6.72
N GLN A 206 -21.20 -0.76 -6.98
CA GLN A 206 -22.54 -1.31 -7.28
C GLN A 206 -22.49 -2.21 -8.54
N VAL A 207 -21.81 -1.75 -9.60
CA VAL A 207 -21.62 -2.55 -10.82
C VAL A 207 -20.78 -3.81 -10.52
N LEU A 208 -19.72 -3.69 -9.71
CA LEU A 208 -18.93 -4.84 -9.27
C LEU A 208 -19.80 -5.91 -8.57
N ASN A 209 -20.60 -5.49 -7.58
CA ASN A 209 -21.47 -6.38 -6.81
C ASN A 209 -22.47 -7.09 -7.72
N GLN A 210 -23.07 -6.35 -8.66
CA GLN A 210 -23.99 -6.93 -9.63
C GLN A 210 -23.30 -7.93 -10.55
N ASN A 211 -22.15 -7.59 -11.11
CA ASN A 211 -21.38 -8.46 -12.00
C ASN A 211 -20.90 -9.75 -11.31
N ILE A 212 -20.55 -9.69 -10.02
CA ILE A 212 -20.21 -10.90 -9.26
C ILE A 212 -21.39 -11.88 -9.23
N LYS A 213 -22.63 -11.38 -9.02
CA LYS A 213 -23.85 -12.19 -9.03
C LYS A 213 -24.14 -12.72 -10.43
N ASP A 214 -24.15 -11.87 -11.43
CA ASP A 214 -24.51 -12.23 -12.82
C ASP A 214 -23.53 -13.24 -13.43
N LYS A 215 -22.27 -13.19 -13.00
CA LYS A 215 -21.22 -14.12 -13.44
C LYS A 215 -21.14 -15.39 -12.57
N ASN A 216 -22.01 -15.56 -11.58
CA ASN A 216 -22.04 -16.69 -10.62
C ASN A 216 -20.71 -16.88 -9.87
N LEU A 217 -20.09 -15.79 -9.45
CA LEU A 217 -18.80 -15.81 -8.73
C LEU A 217 -18.96 -15.73 -7.20
N SER A 218 -20.16 -15.55 -6.69
CA SER A 218 -20.41 -15.29 -5.25
C SER A 218 -19.86 -16.36 -4.30
N ASP A 219 -19.83 -17.62 -4.72
CA ASP A 219 -19.35 -18.74 -3.91
C ASP A 219 -17.86 -19.08 -4.12
N GLU A 220 -17.20 -18.43 -5.09
CA GLU A 220 -15.82 -18.74 -5.47
C GLU A 220 -14.87 -17.56 -5.25
N LEU A 221 -15.37 -16.32 -5.25
CA LEU A 221 -14.59 -15.11 -5.28
C LEU A 221 -14.56 -14.42 -3.92
N ASN A 222 -13.36 -14.21 -3.39
CA ASN A 222 -13.12 -13.26 -2.32
C ASN A 222 -12.72 -11.92 -2.91
N VAL A 223 -13.22 -10.84 -2.34
CA VAL A 223 -12.85 -9.46 -2.68
C VAL A 223 -12.26 -8.80 -1.46
N ILE A 224 -11.08 -8.22 -1.59
CA ILE A 224 -10.41 -7.44 -0.54
C ILE A 224 -10.16 -6.04 -1.08
N MET A 225 -10.55 -5.03 -0.33
CA MET A 225 -10.38 -3.62 -0.67
C MET A 225 -9.65 -2.90 0.46
N PHE A 226 -8.66 -2.10 0.12
CA PHE A 226 -7.90 -1.30 1.08
C PHE A 226 -7.35 -0.03 0.43
N SER A 227 -6.93 0.91 1.26
CA SER A 227 -6.05 1.99 0.86
C SER A 227 -4.64 1.78 1.42
N ASP A 228 -3.71 2.50 0.88
CA ASP A 228 -2.32 2.53 1.34
C ASP A 228 -2.10 3.52 2.48
N HIS A 229 -2.85 4.63 2.51
CA HIS A 229 -2.83 5.67 3.54
C HIS A 229 -4.12 6.49 3.50
N GLY A 230 -4.21 7.47 4.41
CA GLY A 230 -5.23 8.51 4.41
C GLY A 230 -4.73 9.82 3.79
N MET A 231 -5.32 10.93 4.22
CA MET A 231 -5.04 12.27 3.71
C MET A 231 -5.32 13.30 4.81
N THR A 232 -4.44 14.29 5.00
CA THR A 232 -4.67 15.41 5.92
C THR A 232 -4.66 16.74 5.19
N GLU A 233 -5.35 17.74 5.76
CA GLU A 233 -5.32 19.10 5.24
C GLU A 233 -3.94 19.72 5.46
N ILE A 234 -3.43 20.43 4.46
CA ILE A 234 -2.24 21.26 4.56
C ILE A 234 -2.57 22.73 4.24
N LYS A 235 -1.85 23.62 4.91
CA LYS A 235 -1.96 25.09 4.69
C LYS A 235 -0.63 25.59 4.12
N TRP A 236 -0.48 25.45 2.83
CA TRP A 236 0.75 25.59 2.08
C TRP A 236 1.51 26.91 2.27
N MET A 237 0.84 28.01 2.60
CA MET A 237 1.54 29.30 2.87
C MET A 237 1.78 29.55 4.35
N GLU A 238 1.03 28.91 5.25
CA GLU A 238 1.06 29.19 6.68
C GLU A 238 1.96 28.21 7.44
N LYS A 239 1.87 26.93 7.10
CA LYS A 239 2.55 25.82 7.79
C LYS A 239 3.65 25.21 6.92
N VAL A 240 4.61 26.05 6.51
CA VAL A 240 5.74 25.65 5.65
C VAL A 240 7.05 25.89 6.37
N ILE A 241 7.94 24.89 6.28
CA ILE A 241 9.31 24.96 6.77
C ILE A 241 10.23 25.07 5.55
N GLU A 242 10.88 26.21 5.39
CA GLU A 242 11.83 26.47 4.30
C GLU A 242 13.25 26.20 4.78
N LEU A 243 13.89 25.14 4.24
CA LEU A 243 15.24 24.73 4.68
C LEU A 243 16.30 25.78 4.41
N VAL A 244 16.16 26.54 3.31
CA VAL A 244 17.10 27.64 2.95
C VAL A 244 17.19 28.73 4.02
N THR A 245 16.20 28.84 4.90
CA THR A 245 16.19 29.79 6.03
C THR A 245 17.18 29.39 7.13
N TYR A 246 17.46 28.09 7.24
CA TYR A 246 18.24 27.53 8.36
C TYR A 246 19.61 27.01 7.96
N ILE A 247 19.76 26.54 6.72
CA ILE A 247 20.99 25.94 6.20
C ILE A 247 21.31 26.44 4.80
N ASN A 248 22.60 26.39 4.44
CA ASN A 248 23.02 26.60 3.07
C ASN A 248 22.83 25.28 2.29
N MET A 249 21.96 25.28 1.27
CA MET A 249 21.72 24.08 0.46
C MET A 249 22.94 23.59 -0.31
N SER A 250 23.95 24.43 -0.48
CA SER A 250 25.26 23.98 -1.02
C SER A 250 25.99 22.98 -0.09
N ASP A 251 25.62 22.90 1.18
CA ASP A 251 26.15 21.94 2.15
C ASP A 251 25.44 20.58 2.11
N VAL A 252 24.40 20.46 1.28
CA VAL A 252 23.63 19.24 1.07
C VAL A 252 24.06 18.58 -0.24
N VAL A 253 24.43 17.31 -0.17
CA VAL A 253 24.75 16.49 -1.36
C VAL A 253 23.48 16.11 -2.09
N LYS A 254 22.46 15.69 -1.34
CA LYS A 254 21.19 15.23 -1.89
C LYS A 254 20.04 15.52 -0.92
N MET A 255 18.93 15.94 -1.48
CA MET A 255 17.63 16.03 -0.83
C MET A 255 16.63 15.25 -1.67
N MET A 256 15.91 14.32 -1.06
CA MET A 256 14.86 13.56 -1.71
C MET A 256 13.53 13.76 -0.97
N ASP A 257 12.47 13.89 -1.77
CA ASP A 257 11.12 14.17 -1.31
C ASP A 257 10.95 15.59 -0.71
N ARG A 258 9.73 15.89 -0.31
CA ARG A 258 9.27 17.12 0.33
C ARG A 258 7.99 16.82 1.11
N GLY A 259 7.56 17.74 1.95
CA GLY A 259 6.32 17.59 2.72
C GLY A 259 6.56 16.95 4.07
N PRO A 260 5.85 15.87 4.41
CA PRO A 260 5.89 15.27 5.75
C PRO A 260 7.22 14.61 6.11
N VAL A 261 7.89 13.99 5.14
CA VAL A 261 9.17 13.31 5.35
C VAL A 261 10.13 13.74 4.27
N VAL A 262 11.32 14.15 4.69
CA VAL A 262 12.42 14.57 3.79
C VAL A 262 13.67 13.78 4.12
N SER A 263 14.25 13.20 3.09
CA SER A 263 15.55 12.52 3.17
C SER A 263 16.66 13.49 2.80
N LEU A 264 17.65 13.62 3.69
CA LEU A 264 18.73 14.57 3.52
C LEU A 264 20.10 13.91 3.68
N TRP A 265 21.00 14.16 2.75
CA TRP A 265 22.42 13.75 2.79
C TRP A 265 23.31 14.99 2.79
N PRO A 266 23.68 15.52 3.96
CA PRO A 266 24.65 16.60 4.06
C PRO A 266 26.04 16.16 3.60
N LYS A 267 26.88 17.11 3.18
CA LYS A 267 28.32 16.88 3.02
C LYS A 267 28.93 16.43 4.35
N GLN A 268 29.85 15.47 4.32
CA GLN A 268 30.45 14.90 5.52
C GLN A 268 31.01 15.97 6.46
N ALA A 269 31.73 16.96 5.94
CA ALA A 269 32.30 18.04 6.72
C ALA A 269 31.28 19.01 7.32
N LYS A 270 30.01 18.96 6.85
CA LYS A 270 28.93 19.86 7.26
C LYS A 270 27.80 19.13 8.02
N TYR A 271 27.93 17.83 8.19
CA TYR A 271 26.90 17.00 8.79
C TYR A 271 26.42 17.50 10.16
N GLU A 272 27.37 17.76 11.08
CA GLU A 272 27.05 18.22 12.44
C GLU A 272 26.47 19.63 12.48
N GLU A 273 26.92 20.50 11.58
CA GLU A 273 26.43 21.88 11.46
C GLU A 273 24.97 21.86 10.97
N VAL A 274 24.69 21.11 9.89
CA VAL A 274 23.37 20.95 9.32
C VAL A 274 22.41 20.31 10.34
N TYR A 275 22.84 19.22 10.99
CA TYR A 275 22.04 18.55 12.01
C TYR A 275 21.64 19.50 13.15
N ARG A 276 22.59 20.26 13.71
CA ARG A 276 22.30 21.19 14.82
C ARG A 276 21.38 22.32 14.39
N ALA A 277 21.60 22.89 13.21
CA ALA A 277 20.75 23.94 12.68
C ALA A 277 19.30 23.48 12.50
N LEU A 278 19.10 22.33 11.86
CA LEU A 278 17.76 21.79 11.60
C LEU A 278 17.07 21.26 12.86
N SER A 279 17.82 20.73 13.84
CA SER A 279 17.26 20.24 15.11
C SER A 279 16.65 21.33 15.97
N SER A 280 16.97 22.60 15.73
CA SER A 280 16.39 23.76 16.42
C SER A 280 15.07 24.25 15.79
N VAL A 281 14.70 23.73 14.61
CA VAL A 281 13.52 24.16 13.88
C VAL A 281 12.27 23.57 14.52
N ARG A 282 11.27 24.42 14.76
CA ARG A 282 9.97 23.99 15.32
C ARG A 282 9.14 23.29 14.27
N ASN A 283 8.20 22.46 14.75
CA ASN A 283 7.19 21.76 13.94
C ASN A 283 7.78 20.69 13.00
N MET A 284 8.99 20.24 13.27
CA MET A 284 9.57 19.04 12.69
C MET A 284 10.55 18.38 13.66
N ASN A 285 10.76 17.10 13.47
CA ASN A 285 11.78 16.31 14.16
C ASN A 285 12.88 15.96 13.16
N VAL A 286 14.13 16.05 13.59
CA VAL A 286 15.29 15.67 12.79
C VAL A 286 15.96 14.47 13.42
N TYR A 287 16.02 13.39 12.68
CA TYR A 287 16.60 12.13 13.17
C TYR A 287 17.89 11.81 12.41
N ARG A 288 18.96 11.53 13.15
CA ARG A 288 20.06 10.74 12.59
C ARG A 288 19.54 9.33 12.31
N ARG A 289 20.09 8.63 11.34
CA ARG A 289 19.60 7.30 10.96
C ARG A 289 19.41 6.34 12.15
N ASN A 290 20.36 6.32 13.09
CA ASN A 290 20.30 5.46 14.29
C ASN A 290 19.33 5.96 15.37
N GLN A 291 18.84 7.20 15.26
CA GLN A 291 17.91 7.83 16.21
C GLN A 291 16.45 7.77 15.74
N VAL A 292 16.21 7.32 14.51
CA VAL A 292 14.84 7.10 14.03
C VAL A 292 14.13 6.12 14.96
N PRO A 293 12.93 6.45 15.46
CA PRO A 293 12.19 5.60 16.41
C PRO A 293 11.99 4.19 15.87
N ASP A 294 12.19 3.17 16.71
CA ASP A 294 12.04 1.75 16.35
C ASP A 294 10.64 1.42 15.84
N ARG A 295 9.61 2.08 16.36
CA ARG A 295 8.23 1.90 15.95
C ARG A 295 7.94 2.24 14.49
N PHE A 296 8.81 3.01 13.85
CA PHE A 296 8.71 3.33 12.43
C PHE A 296 9.16 2.20 11.53
N HIS A 297 9.92 1.22 12.03
CA HIS A 297 10.45 0.14 11.20
C HIS A 297 11.10 0.63 9.89
N TYR A 298 11.89 1.69 10.01
CA TYR A 298 12.38 2.46 8.87
C TYR A 298 13.91 2.49 8.77
N LYS A 299 14.59 2.65 9.91
CA LYS A 299 16.04 2.93 9.97
C LYS A 299 16.93 1.83 9.35
N GLY A 300 16.43 0.60 9.27
CA GLY A 300 17.11 -0.54 8.62
C GLY A 300 17.11 -0.47 7.09
N GLY A 301 16.33 0.41 6.49
CA GLY A 301 16.20 0.52 5.04
C GLY A 301 17.51 0.92 4.35
N LYS A 302 17.84 0.25 3.25
CA LYS A 302 19.07 0.45 2.47
C LYS A 302 19.20 1.91 1.97
N PHE A 303 18.09 2.49 1.56
CA PHE A 303 18.03 3.81 0.93
C PHE A 303 17.71 4.96 1.91
N VAL A 304 17.65 4.65 3.20
CA VAL A 304 17.41 5.66 4.24
C VAL A 304 18.59 6.61 4.32
N SER A 305 18.26 7.90 4.33
CA SER A 305 19.24 9.01 4.39
C SER A 305 20.00 9.07 5.72
N SER A 306 21.06 9.81 5.72
CA SER A 306 21.84 10.09 6.94
C SER A 306 21.08 10.97 7.95
N LEU A 307 20.21 11.86 7.46
CA LEU A 307 19.24 12.62 8.24
C LEU A 307 17.84 12.45 7.66
N THR A 308 16.87 12.12 8.51
CA THR A 308 15.45 12.06 8.17
C THR A 308 14.72 13.18 8.90
N LEU A 309 14.03 14.03 8.17
CA LEU A 309 13.21 15.11 8.70
C LEU A 309 11.75 14.66 8.64
N VAL A 310 11.04 14.76 9.76
CA VAL A 310 9.61 14.38 9.87
C VAL A 310 8.84 15.59 10.40
N ALA A 311 7.94 16.12 9.58
CA ALA A 311 7.11 17.26 9.94
C ALA A 311 6.01 16.88 10.94
N ASP A 312 5.63 17.83 11.78
CA ASP A 312 4.42 17.72 12.58
C ASP A 312 3.17 17.74 11.67
N PRO A 313 2.03 17.15 12.11
CA PRO A 313 0.81 17.11 11.32
C PRO A 313 0.40 18.44 10.71
N GLY A 314 0.16 18.45 9.39
CA GLY A 314 -0.22 19.62 8.61
C GLY A 314 0.91 20.56 8.22
N TRP A 315 2.14 20.33 8.70
CA TRP A 315 3.34 21.08 8.28
C TRP A 315 3.97 20.46 7.04
N PHE A 316 4.58 21.29 6.22
CA PHE A 316 5.18 20.93 4.94
C PHE A 316 6.64 21.41 4.87
N ILE A 317 7.59 20.48 4.73
CA ILE A 317 9.00 20.77 4.59
C ILE A 317 9.32 20.92 3.10
N THR A 318 9.98 22.01 2.73
CA THR A 318 10.46 22.25 1.36
C THR A 318 11.83 22.91 1.39
N GLU A 319 12.55 22.87 0.28
CA GLU A 319 13.78 23.63 0.13
C GLU A 319 13.49 25.14 0.27
N SER A 320 12.52 25.62 -0.51
CA SER A 320 12.02 27.00 -0.44
C SER A 320 10.55 27.05 -0.91
N LYS A 321 9.81 28.10 -0.53
CA LYS A 321 8.42 28.31 -0.98
C LYS A 321 8.29 28.41 -2.50
N SER A 322 9.30 28.87 -3.21
CA SER A 322 9.29 28.89 -4.67
C SER A 322 9.28 27.51 -5.32
N LYS A 323 9.58 26.46 -4.55
CA LYS A 323 9.56 25.05 -5.00
C LYS A 323 8.37 24.26 -4.45
N LEU A 324 7.39 24.93 -3.86
CA LEU A 324 6.16 24.26 -3.41
C LEU A 324 5.40 23.67 -4.61
N PRO A 325 4.81 22.47 -4.46
CA PRO A 325 4.02 21.85 -5.52
C PRO A 325 2.71 22.59 -5.71
N PHE A 326 2.36 22.85 -6.96
CA PHE A 326 1.02 23.27 -7.36
C PHE A 326 0.52 22.34 -8.47
N TRP A 327 -0.77 22.32 -8.68
CA TRP A 327 -1.38 21.52 -9.73
C TRP A 327 -1.97 22.40 -10.81
N GLN A 328 -1.99 21.88 -12.04
CA GLN A 328 -2.61 22.54 -13.19
C GLN A 328 -3.79 21.70 -13.70
N ASN A 329 -4.87 22.38 -14.05
CA ASN A 329 -5.91 21.73 -14.81
C ASN A 329 -5.45 21.63 -16.27
N SER A 330 -5.51 20.43 -16.86
CA SER A 330 -5.20 20.22 -18.29
C SER A 330 -6.07 21.04 -19.25
N SER A 331 -7.22 21.55 -18.77
CA SER A 331 -8.15 22.37 -19.53
C SER A 331 -7.90 23.88 -19.37
N SER A 332 -6.96 24.30 -18.53
CA SER A 332 -6.63 25.70 -18.28
C SER A 332 -5.13 25.94 -18.37
N PRO A 333 -4.67 27.00 -19.05
CA PRO A 333 -3.26 27.35 -19.13
C PRO A 333 -2.71 27.94 -17.83
N GLU A 334 -3.57 28.30 -16.86
CA GLU A 334 -3.14 28.91 -15.61
C GLU A 334 -3.11 27.89 -14.47
N PRO A 335 -2.19 28.07 -13.49
CA PRO A 335 -2.17 27.24 -12.29
C PRO A 335 -3.52 27.33 -11.57
N GLN A 336 -4.13 26.18 -11.31
CA GLN A 336 -5.45 26.13 -10.67
C GLN A 336 -5.39 26.25 -9.16
N GLY A 337 -4.26 25.92 -8.55
CA GLY A 337 -4.11 26.05 -7.12
C GLY A 337 -2.90 25.31 -6.56
N TRP A 338 -2.70 25.54 -5.29
CA TRP A 338 -1.73 24.84 -4.47
C TRP A 338 -2.35 23.55 -3.93
N GLN A 339 -1.52 22.64 -3.46
CA GLN A 339 -1.97 21.44 -2.79
C GLN A 339 -2.69 21.79 -1.48
N HIS A 340 -3.86 21.20 -1.26
CA HIS A 340 -4.68 21.39 -0.05
C HIS A 340 -4.70 20.16 0.85
N GLY A 341 -4.21 19.02 0.38
CA GLY A 341 -4.04 17.80 1.14
C GLY A 341 -2.69 17.15 0.89
N TRP A 342 -2.19 16.44 1.89
CA TRP A 342 -0.96 15.65 1.79
C TRP A 342 -0.96 14.50 2.79
N HIS A 343 -0.02 13.58 2.62
CA HIS A 343 0.17 12.39 3.44
C HIS A 343 1.66 12.04 3.53
N GLY A 344 2.03 11.07 4.35
CA GLY A 344 3.43 10.68 4.59
C GLY A 344 3.88 10.96 6.03
N TYR A 345 3.02 11.58 6.84
CA TYR A 345 3.28 11.87 8.25
C TYR A 345 3.46 10.60 9.09
N ASP A 346 3.75 10.79 10.38
CA ASP A 346 3.73 9.72 11.37
C ASP A 346 2.51 8.81 11.16
N ASN A 347 2.74 7.52 11.04
CA ASN A 347 1.69 6.56 10.71
C ASN A 347 0.68 6.32 11.84
N GLU A 348 0.95 6.78 13.06
CA GLU A 348 -0.03 6.80 14.15
C GLU A 348 -0.93 8.05 14.12
N PHE A 349 -0.61 9.05 13.29
CA PHE A 349 -1.48 10.20 13.08
C PHE A 349 -2.79 9.75 12.42
N VAL A 350 -3.91 10.11 13.06
CA VAL A 350 -5.24 9.58 12.72
C VAL A 350 -5.63 9.77 11.25
N ASP A 351 -5.28 10.93 10.66
CA ASP A 351 -5.61 11.25 9.28
C ASP A 351 -4.85 10.40 8.25
N MET A 352 -3.76 9.73 8.68
CA MET A 352 -2.99 8.81 7.83
C MET A 352 -3.60 7.40 7.76
N ARG A 353 -4.60 7.11 8.57
CA ARG A 353 -5.26 5.81 8.61
C ARG A 353 -6.06 5.55 7.34
N GLY A 354 -5.88 4.38 6.76
CA GLY A 354 -6.63 3.90 5.62
C GLY A 354 -7.83 3.04 6.02
N PHE A 355 -8.54 2.55 5.01
CA PHE A 355 -9.68 1.64 5.19
C PHE A 355 -9.32 0.21 4.80
N PHE A 356 -10.14 -0.72 5.29
CA PHE A 356 -10.13 -2.12 4.85
C PHE A 356 -11.55 -2.68 4.85
N LEU A 357 -11.93 -3.27 3.73
CA LEU A 357 -13.16 -4.03 3.53
C LEU A 357 -12.83 -5.38 2.89
N ALA A 358 -13.59 -6.41 3.23
CA ALA A 358 -13.51 -7.67 2.52
C ALA A 358 -14.86 -8.38 2.52
N GLN A 359 -15.18 -9.05 1.42
CA GLN A 359 -16.37 -9.90 1.28
C GLN A 359 -16.03 -11.16 0.49
N GLY A 360 -16.86 -12.15 0.62
CA GLY A 360 -16.75 -13.41 -0.11
C GLY A 360 -16.90 -14.62 0.80
N PRO A 361 -16.81 -15.82 0.24
CA PRO A 361 -17.13 -17.05 0.95
C PRO A 361 -16.23 -17.33 2.17
N ASP A 362 -15.01 -16.79 2.20
CA ASP A 362 -14.10 -17.01 3.33
C ASP A 362 -14.24 -15.96 4.44
N PHE A 363 -14.97 -14.88 4.21
CA PHE A 363 -15.16 -13.82 5.20
C PHE A 363 -16.47 -13.94 5.97
N LYS A 364 -16.49 -13.45 7.20
CA LYS A 364 -17.72 -13.25 7.96
C LYS A 364 -18.59 -12.20 7.27
N ARG A 365 -19.88 -12.19 7.61
CA ARG A 365 -20.85 -11.22 7.06
C ARG A 365 -21.28 -10.24 8.13
N ASN A 366 -21.48 -8.98 7.72
CA ASN A 366 -21.96 -7.89 8.57
C ASN A 366 -21.16 -7.76 9.87
N VAL A 367 -19.83 -7.76 9.75
CA VAL A 367 -18.92 -7.64 10.90
C VAL A 367 -18.14 -6.33 10.82
N ARG A 368 -18.25 -5.53 11.87
CA ARG A 368 -17.33 -4.46 12.15
C ARG A 368 -16.24 -4.98 13.10
N ALA A 369 -15.00 -4.75 12.75
CA ALA A 369 -13.85 -5.36 13.38
C ALA A 369 -12.86 -4.32 13.92
N ALA A 370 -12.05 -4.72 14.89
CA ALA A 370 -10.97 -3.89 15.43
C ALA A 370 -9.94 -3.50 14.36
N PRO A 371 -9.15 -2.44 14.63
CA PRO A 371 -8.12 -1.97 13.71
C PRO A 371 -7.07 -3.03 13.38
N ILE A 372 -6.57 -2.97 12.16
CA ILE A 372 -5.45 -3.79 11.67
C ILE A 372 -4.29 -2.92 11.19
N ARG A 373 -3.18 -3.53 10.81
CA ARG A 373 -2.04 -2.88 10.16
C ARG A 373 -1.91 -3.32 8.71
N ALA A 374 -1.36 -2.47 7.86
CA ALA A 374 -1.18 -2.79 6.44
C ALA A 374 -0.42 -4.11 6.22
N VAL A 375 0.60 -4.40 7.02
CA VAL A 375 1.37 -5.65 6.96
C VAL A 375 0.56 -6.92 7.28
N ASP A 376 -0.61 -6.80 7.92
CA ASP A 376 -1.47 -7.94 8.26
C ASP A 376 -2.24 -8.48 7.05
N VAL A 377 -2.51 -7.62 6.07
CA VAL A 377 -3.35 -7.91 4.90
C VAL A 377 -2.77 -9.03 4.05
N TYR A 378 -1.45 -9.08 3.92
CA TYR A 378 -0.75 -10.15 3.19
C TYR A 378 -1.14 -11.54 3.67
N ASN A 379 -1.24 -11.75 4.98
CA ASN A 379 -1.64 -13.03 5.56
C ASN A 379 -3.08 -13.42 5.19
N LEU A 380 -4.01 -12.45 5.13
CA LEU A 380 -5.38 -12.70 4.66
C LEU A 380 -5.40 -13.09 3.18
N MET A 381 -4.66 -12.39 2.33
CA MET A 381 -4.58 -12.72 0.91
C MET A 381 -4.00 -14.11 0.69
N CYS A 382 -2.90 -14.46 1.36
CA CYS A 382 -2.33 -15.81 1.29
C CYS A 382 -3.34 -16.86 1.72
N ARG A 383 -4.09 -16.61 2.80
CA ARG A 383 -5.09 -17.54 3.32
C ARG A 383 -6.23 -17.77 2.34
N THR A 384 -6.80 -16.72 1.76
CA THR A 384 -7.89 -16.83 0.78
C THR A 384 -7.44 -17.51 -0.52
N LEU A 385 -6.18 -17.35 -0.91
CA LEU A 385 -5.59 -18.02 -2.08
C LEU A 385 -5.11 -19.45 -1.81
N GLY A 386 -5.15 -19.90 -0.55
CA GLY A 386 -4.68 -21.23 -0.16
C GLY A 386 -3.17 -21.43 -0.35
N ILE A 387 -2.37 -20.37 -0.23
CA ILE A 387 -0.91 -20.40 -0.30
C ILE A 387 -0.30 -20.14 1.08
N LEU A 388 0.90 -20.70 1.31
CA LEU A 388 1.64 -20.42 2.53
C LEU A 388 2.29 -19.02 2.44
N PRO A 389 2.09 -18.15 3.45
CA PRO A 389 2.77 -16.87 3.47
C PRO A 389 4.27 -17.06 3.69
N LEU A 390 5.06 -16.25 3.02
CA LEU A 390 6.47 -16.11 3.33
C LEU A 390 6.64 -15.44 4.70
N PRO A 391 7.83 -15.55 5.34
CA PRO A 391 8.12 -14.85 6.59
C PRO A 391 7.81 -13.35 6.46
N ASN A 392 6.98 -12.83 7.36
CA ASN A 392 6.48 -11.46 7.29
C ASN A 392 6.27 -10.86 8.70
N ASN A 393 5.92 -9.58 8.76
CA ASN A 393 5.73 -8.82 10.00
C ASN A 393 4.25 -8.74 10.43
N GLY A 394 3.33 -9.26 9.62
CA GLY A 394 1.90 -9.26 9.93
C GLY A 394 1.55 -10.18 11.10
N SER A 395 0.54 -9.83 11.86
CA SER A 395 0.01 -10.64 12.95
C SER A 395 -1.25 -11.38 12.52
N TRP A 396 -1.18 -12.72 12.49
CA TRP A 396 -2.32 -13.55 12.18
C TRP A 396 -3.47 -13.35 13.18
N SER A 397 -3.16 -13.24 14.47
CA SER A 397 -4.14 -13.05 15.53
C SER A 397 -4.96 -11.75 15.41
N ARG A 398 -4.45 -10.73 14.69
CA ARG A 398 -5.22 -9.51 14.43
C ARG A 398 -6.24 -9.66 13.32
N VAL A 399 -6.15 -10.70 12.48
CA VAL A 399 -6.97 -10.83 11.28
C VAL A 399 -7.73 -12.15 11.16
N GLU A 400 -7.32 -13.21 11.85
CA GLU A 400 -7.96 -14.55 11.74
C GLU A 400 -9.45 -14.55 12.03
N TYR A 401 -9.90 -13.70 12.95
CA TYR A 401 -11.29 -13.61 13.35
C TYR A 401 -12.20 -12.91 12.32
N LEU A 402 -11.63 -12.32 11.26
CA LEU A 402 -12.39 -11.78 10.12
C LEU A 402 -12.94 -12.89 9.23
N LEU A 403 -12.33 -14.07 9.31
CA LEU A 403 -12.67 -15.21 8.46
C LEU A 403 -13.83 -16.02 9.05
N SER A 404 -14.66 -16.59 8.18
CA SER A 404 -15.70 -17.55 8.55
C SER A 404 -15.04 -18.83 9.04
N GLY A 405 -15.52 -19.39 10.17
CA GLY A 405 -14.90 -20.53 10.86
C GLY A 405 -14.88 -21.89 10.11
N SER A 406 -15.26 -21.91 8.84
CA SER A 406 -15.26 -23.11 8.00
C SER A 406 -13.88 -23.45 7.39
N VAL A 407 -12.85 -22.66 7.66
CA VAL A 407 -11.52 -22.83 7.05
C VAL A 407 -10.57 -23.51 8.05
N GLY A 408 -10.82 -24.78 8.28
CA GLY A 408 -10.00 -25.65 9.14
C GLY A 408 -8.68 -26.07 8.51
N LEU A 409 -7.74 -25.12 8.34
CA LEU A 409 -6.34 -25.46 8.26
C LEU A 409 -5.65 -24.83 9.48
N ALA A 410 -5.36 -25.66 10.46
CA ALA A 410 -4.38 -25.27 11.47
C ALA A 410 -3.07 -24.97 10.72
N TRP A 411 -2.60 -23.75 10.81
CA TRP A 411 -1.24 -23.40 10.40
C TRP A 411 -0.30 -24.40 11.07
N PRO A 412 0.66 -24.99 10.36
CA PRO A 412 1.67 -25.78 11.04
C PRO A 412 2.37 -24.83 12.02
N SER A 413 2.23 -25.10 13.33
CA SER A 413 3.06 -24.40 14.30
C SER A 413 4.53 -24.61 13.88
N PRO A 414 5.42 -23.65 14.11
CA PRO A 414 6.85 -23.81 13.76
C PRO A 414 7.45 -25.12 14.31
N LEU A 415 6.92 -25.66 15.42
CA LEU A 415 7.25 -26.96 15.97
C LEU A 415 6.80 -28.15 15.10
N ARG A 416 5.71 -28.04 14.31
CA ARG A 416 5.29 -29.11 13.39
C ARG A 416 6.07 -29.10 12.07
N ALA A 417 6.51 -27.93 11.62
CA ALA A 417 7.36 -27.81 10.44
C ALA A 417 8.76 -28.43 10.70
N LEU A 418 9.31 -28.25 11.89
CA LEU A 418 10.57 -28.90 12.30
C LEU A 418 10.43 -30.43 12.42
N GLY A 419 9.28 -30.93 12.88
CA GLY A 419 9.00 -32.37 12.95
C GLY A 419 8.91 -33.04 11.58
N LEU A 420 8.31 -32.37 10.59
CA LEU A 420 8.23 -32.87 9.20
C LEU A 420 9.60 -32.86 8.52
N LEU A 421 10.42 -31.84 8.75
CA LEU A 421 11.79 -31.80 8.20
C LEU A 421 12.70 -32.90 8.81
N ALA A 422 12.55 -33.17 10.10
CA ALA A 422 13.28 -34.25 10.78
C ALA A 422 12.86 -35.64 10.27
N LEU A 423 11.56 -35.82 9.96
CA LEU A 423 11.04 -37.10 9.42
C LEU A 423 11.52 -37.35 7.98
N VAL A 424 11.60 -36.30 7.15
CA VAL A 424 12.11 -36.41 5.78
C VAL A 424 13.63 -36.72 5.78
N LEU A 425 14.38 -36.11 6.69
CA LEU A 425 15.82 -36.40 6.82
C LEU A 425 16.11 -37.76 7.40
N SER A 426 15.24 -38.34 8.23
CA SER A 426 15.40 -39.71 8.77
C SER A 426 14.98 -40.82 7.80
N LEU A 427 14.31 -40.50 6.70
CA LEU A 427 13.93 -41.45 5.63
C LEU A 427 14.96 -41.46 4.48
N GLN A 428 15.96 -40.58 4.50
CA GLN A 428 17.05 -40.52 3.52
C GLN A 428 18.42 -40.98 4.09
N ALA A 429 18.45 -41.40 5.35
CA ALA A 429 19.57 -42.08 5.99
C ALA A 429 19.22 -43.57 6.16
#